data_e7179be07f0b7aefcbf9dbe08d1fd4db
#
_entry.id   e7179be07f0b7aefcbf9dbe08d1fd4db
#
_cell.length_a   1.000
_cell.length_b   1.000
_cell.length_c   1.000
_cell.angle_alpha   90.00
_cell.angle_beta   90.00
_cell.angle_gamma   90.00
#
_symmetry.space_group_name_H-M   'P 1'
#
loop_
_entity.id
_entity.type
_entity.pdbx_description
1 polymer ?
#
loop_
_entity_poly.entity_id
_entity_poly.type
_entity_poly.pdbx_seq_one_letter_code
_entity_poly.pdbx_strand_id
1 'polypeptide(L)'
;MISAKLIEHIFKAASISRWNDYPKMTNLVELDKQAHKFIIAYFIAKQEQNADMNYIIEAGIFEFLSRVVVTDIRPDVFHHIQKTKKEQINSWVLSNLETLISDIEDGEFLERFKNHYKNDKTHEKERLILKAASYLATRWEFSIVYQTSQFLSDIDELKAKVEEEMEDYYELIGVRKIAMNQKLARLVDLSGRLRFQKRWAQTPRIPEPAVLGHMLVVAILSYFYSLKAKACKKRLENNFFCALFHDLPESLTRDIISPVKYGVKGLNEIISEYEMRLIDERILPFVPEKIKDEFSYIL
;
A
#
# COMPACT_ATOMS: atom_id res chain seq x y z
N MET A 1 14.84 18.71 -0.55
CA MET A 1 15.52 17.46 -0.98
C MET A 1 15.07 16.33 -0.04
N ILE A 2 14.94 15.09 -0.51
CA ILE A 2 14.61 13.97 0.40
C ILE A 2 15.74 13.82 1.41
N SER A 3 15.44 13.97 2.70
CA SER A 3 16.43 13.83 3.77
C SER A 3 16.60 12.36 4.17
N ALA A 4 17.79 11.99 4.69
CA ALA A 4 18.00 10.67 5.29
C ALA A 4 16.99 10.38 6.41
N LYS A 5 16.63 11.42 7.20
CA LYS A 5 15.63 11.31 8.28
C LYS A 5 14.23 10.94 7.75
N LEU A 6 13.83 11.46 6.57
CA LEU A 6 12.56 11.07 5.95
C LEU A 6 12.60 9.62 5.49
N ILE A 7 13.72 9.19 4.89
CA ILE A 7 13.89 7.79 4.49
C ILE A 7 13.83 6.87 5.73
N GLU A 8 14.52 7.21 6.81
CA GLU A 8 14.44 6.48 8.07
C GLU A 8 13.01 6.43 8.62
N HIS A 9 12.27 7.55 8.54
CA HIS A 9 10.87 7.60 8.96
C HIS A 9 10.01 6.64 8.16
N ILE A 10 10.16 6.59 6.83
CA ILE A 10 9.45 5.65 5.96
C ILE A 10 9.77 4.19 6.36
N PHE A 11 11.05 3.88 6.59
CA PHE A 11 11.47 2.52 6.97
C PHE A 11 11.01 2.08 8.36
N LYS A 12 10.71 3.00 9.30
CA LYS A 12 10.12 2.65 10.61
C LYS A 12 8.83 1.85 10.47
N ALA A 13 8.06 2.04 9.40
CA ALA A 13 6.85 1.28 9.14
C ALA A 13 7.09 -0.24 9.01
N ALA A 14 8.30 -0.67 8.63
CA ALA A 14 8.68 -2.08 8.59
C ALA A 14 8.86 -2.71 9.98
N SER A 15 9.01 -1.89 11.03
CA SER A 15 9.12 -2.32 12.42
C SER A 15 7.81 -2.19 13.20
N ILE A 16 6.79 -1.53 12.63
CA ILE A 16 5.47 -1.39 13.27
C ILE A 16 4.70 -2.68 13.02
N SER A 17 4.66 -3.53 14.04
CA SER A 17 3.92 -4.79 14.00
C SER A 17 2.42 -4.54 14.14
N ARG A 18 1.62 -5.25 13.38
CA ARG A 18 0.15 -5.18 13.36
C ARG A 18 -0.42 -6.46 13.99
N TRP A 19 -1.65 -6.39 14.50
CA TRP A 19 -2.30 -7.53 15.15
C TRP A 19 -1.48 -8.09 16.32
N ASN A 20 -0.95 -7.19 17.17
CA ASN A 20 -0.04 -7.57 18.28
C ASN A 20 -0.72 -8.33 19.40
N ASP A 21 -2.04 -8.23 19.49
CA ASP A 21 -2.90 -8.89 20.47
C ASP A 21 -3.47 -10.23 19.97
N TYR A 22 -3.11 -10.66 18.74
CA TYR A 22 -3.56 -11.92 18.15
C TYR A 22 -2.39 -12.82 17.73
N PRO A 23 -2.52 -14.15 17.88
CA PRO A 23 -1.57 -15.10 17.32
C PRO A 23 -1.61 -15.03 15.78
N LYS A 24 -0.45 -15.10 15.15
CA LYS A 24 -0.32 -14.99 13.69
C LYS A 24 0.84 -15.83 13.17
N MET A 25 0.65 -16.46 12.01
CA MET A 25 1.65 -17.34 11.37
C MET A 25 2.85 -16.60 10.79
N THR A 26 2.73 -15.27 10.57
CA THR A 26 3.76 -14.44 9.98
C THR A 26 3.76 -13.05 10.61
N ASN A 27 4.90 -12.38 10.51
CA ASN A 27 4.95 -10.99 10.95
C ASN A 27 4.18 -10.10 9.95
N LEU A 28 3.12 -9.44 10.43
CA LEU A 28 2.34 -8.46 9.69
C LEU A 28 2.79 -7.07 10.11
N VAL A 29 3.30 -6.27 9.16
CA VAL A 29 3.85 -4.95 9.44
C VAL A 29 3.10 -3.85 8.69
N GLU A 30 3.16 -2.64 9.22
CA GLU A 30 2.44 -1.49 8.67
C GLU A 30 2.92 -1.15 7.24
N LEU A 31 4.22 -1.30 6.93
CA LEU A 31 4.75 -1.03 5.60
C LEU A 31 4.09 -1.89 4.53
N ASP A 32 3.94 -3.20 4.78
CA ASP A 32 3.30 -4.13 3.84
C ASP A 32 1.80 -3.85 3.71
N LYS A 33 1.14 -3.49 4.80
CA LYS A 33 -0.28 -3.11 4.80
C LYS A 33 -0.50 -1.86 3.95
N GLN A 34 0.35 -0.86 4.07
CA GLN A 34 0.23 0.37 3.29
C GLN A 34 0.53 0.12 1.80
N ALA A 35 1.51 -0.71 1.47
CA ALA A 35 1.75 -1.15 0.09
C ALA A 35 0.51 -1.80 -0.51
N HIS A 36 -0.09 -2.75 0.20
CA HIS A 36 -1.31 -3.43 -0.22
C HIS A 36 -2.49 -2.45 -0.37
N LYS A 37 -2.63 -1.47 0.54
CA LYS A 37 -3.60 -0.39 0.45
C LYS A 37 -3.47 0.38 -0.86
N PHE A 38 -2.26 0.80 -1.27
CA PHE A 38 -2.05 1.54 -2.51
C PHE A 38 -2.40 0.70 -3.75
N ILE A 39 -2.05 -0.58 -3.76
CA ILE A 39 -2.41 -1.51 -4.84
C ILE A 39 -3.93 -1.66 -4.94
N ILE A 40 -4.62 -1.86 -3.83
CA ILE A 40 -6.08 -1.96 -3.77
C ILE A 40 -6.72 -0.63 -4.21
N ALA A 41 -6.21 0.51 -3.73
CA ALA A 41 -6.70 1.83 -4.11
C ALA A 41 -6.59 2.08 -5.62
N TYR A 42 -5.47 1.66 -6.25
CA TYR A 42 -5.32 1.71 -7.71
C TYR A 42 -6.46 0.97 -8.41
N PHE A 43 -6.68 -0.29 -8.05
CA PHE A 43 -7.71 -1.11 -8.70
C PHE A 43 -9.12 -0.59 -8.45
N ILE A 44 -9.43 -0.08 -7.25
CA ILE A 44 -10.74 0.55 -6.98
C ILE A 44 -10.88 1.81 -7.84
N ALA A 45 -9.93 2.73 -7.76
CA ALA A 45 -9.98 4.02 -8.47
C ALA A 45 -10.15 3.85 -9.98
N LYS A 46 -9.46 2.87 -10.58
CA LYS A 46 -9.58 2.56 -12.02
C LYS A 46 -10.94 1.95 -12.40
N GLN A 47 -11.77 1.56 -11.44
CA GLN A 47 -13.17 1.18 -11.70
C GLN A 47 -14.13 2.37 -11.63
N GLU A 48 -13.76 3.42 -10.92
CA GLU A 48 -14.57 4.61 -10.73
C GLU A 48 -14.38 5.62 -11.89
N GLN A 49 -15.41 6.47 -12.12
CA GLN A 49 -15.32 7.54 -13.11
C GLN A 49 -14.59 8.74 -12.50
N ASN A 50 -13.64 9.31 -13.25
CA ASN A 50 -12.99 10.58 -12.90
C ASN A 50 -12.35 10.59 -11.50
N ALA A 51 -11.77 9.48 -11.04
CA ALA A 51 -10.97 9.46 -9.83
C ALA A 51 -9.63 10.17 -10.07
N ASP A 52 -9.26 11.11 -9.20
CA ASP A 52 -7.97 11.80 -9.25
C ASP A 52 -6.86 10.91 -8.66
N MET A 53 -6.13 10.23 -9.56
CA MET A 53 -5.06 9.33 -9.17
C MET A 53 -3.89 10.06 -8.48
N ASN A 54 -3.61 11.32 -8.86
CA ASN A 54 -2.55 12.10 -8.21
C ASN A 54 -2.93 12.44 -6.77
N TYR A 55 -4.20 12.79 -6.53
CA TYR A 55 -4.67 13.01 -5.17
C TYR A 55 -4.63 11.71 -4.34
N ILE A 56 -5.03 10.56 -4.91
CA ILE A 56 -4.96 9.26 -4.22
C ILE A 56 -3.52 8.93 -3.81
N ILE A 57 -2.54 9.16 -4.68
CA ILE A 57 -1.13 8.95 -4.37
C ILE A 57 -0.69 9.86 -3.23
N GLU A 58 -0.91 11.16 -3.37
CA GLU A 58 -0.41 12.15 -2.41
C GLU A 58 -1.10 12.03 -1.05
N ALA A 59 -2.43 11.94 -1.03
CA ALA A 59 -3.20 11.74 0.20
C ALA A 59 -2.84 10.40 0.89
N GLY A 60 -2.66 9.34 0.10
CA GLY A 60 -2.18 8.06 0.61
C GLY A 60 -0.80 8.16 1.27
N ILE A 61 0.13 8.95 0.70
CA ILE A 61 1.45 9.23 1.31
C ILE A 61 1.28 10.04 2.59
N PHE A 62 0.41 11.05 2.62
CA PHE A 62 0.13 11.83 3.84
C PHE A 62 -0.37 10.93 4.99
N GLU A 63 -1.36 10.07 4.69
CA GLU A 63 -1.88 9.12 5.66
C GLU A 63 -0.82 8.12 6.13
N PHE A 64 0.03 7.64 5.22
CA PHE A 64 1.13 6.73 5.53
C PHE A 64 2.15 7.38 6.47
N LEU A 65 2.65 8.57 6.15
CA LEU A 65 3.61 9.29 7.00
C LEU A 65 3.04 9.57 8.39
N SER A 66 1.76 9.96 8.46
CA SER A 66 1.05 10.18 9.72
C SER A 66 0.89 8.90 10.52
N ARG A 67 0.60 7.78 9.86
CA ARG A 67 0.47 6.48 10.51
C ARG A 67 1.77 6.01 11.16
N VAL A 68 2.91 6.31 10.57
CA VAL A 68 4.22 6.01 11.17
C VAL A 68 4.47 6.81 12.45
N VAL A 69 3.97 8.05 12.54
CA VAL A 69 4.02 8.85 13.77
C VAL A 69 3.13 8.27 14.86
N VAL A 70 1.88 7.93 14.50
CA VAL A 70 0.87 7.44 15.45
C VAL A 70 1.16 6.01 15.92
N THR A 71 1.89 5.23 15.12
CA THR A 71 2.23 3.82 15.36
C THR A 71 1.03 2.87 15.45
N ASP A 72 1.14 1.76 16.20
CA ASP A 72 0.10 0.74 16.32
C ASP A 72 -0.86 1.05 17.47
N ILE A 73 -1.90 1.82 17.16
CA ILE A 73 -3.03 2.03 18.05
C ILE A 73 -4.20 1.18 17.57
N ARG A 74 -4.87 0.49 18.48
CA ARG A 74 -6.08 -0.28 18.16
C ARG A 74 -7.12 0.60 17.45
N PRO A 75 -7.82 0.10 16.43
CA PRO A 75 -8.77 0.89 15.64
C PRO A 75 -9.85 1.57 16.49
N ASP A 76 -10.44 0.86 17.45
CA ASP A 76 -11.48 1.38 18.36
C ASP A 76 -10.96 2.54 19.21
N VAL A 77 -9.76 2.41 19.79
CA VAL A 77 -9.10 3.46 20.56
C VAL A 77 -8.78 4.66 19.66
N PHE A 78 -8.25 4.42 18.46
CA PHE A 78 -7.94 5.48 17.50
C PHE A 78 -9.20 6.24 17.06
N HIS A 79 -10.29 5.54 16.77
CA HIS A 79 -11.57 6.17 16.46
C HIS A 79 -12.10 7.04 17.60
N HIS A 80 -12.00 6.58 18.85
CA HIS A 80 -12.38 7.37 20.01
C HIS A 80 -11.53 8.64 20.14
N ILE A 81 -10.22 8.51 19.98
CA ILE A 81 -9.28 9.64 20.01
C ILE A 81 -9.59 10.63 18.86
N GLN A 82 -9.85 10.14 17.66
CA GLN A 82 -10.21 10.99 16.51
C GLN A 82 -11.52 11.75 16.74
N LYS A 83 -12.50 11.18 17.42
CA LYS A 83 -13.75 11.88 17.76
C LYS A 83 -13.54 12.99 18.79
N THR A 84 -12.63 12.79 19.75
CA THR A 84 -12.48 13.68 20.93
C THR A 84 -11.33 14.65 20.84
N LYS A 85 -10.25 14.31 20.09
CA LYS A 85 -8.97 15.01 20.08
C LYS A 85 -8.35 15.18 18.67
N LYS A 86 -9.20 15.18 17.62
CA LYS A 86 -8.76 15.24 16.21
C LYS A 86 -7.72 16.34 15.94
N GLU A 87 -8.01 17.57 16.36
CA GLU A 87 -7.13 18.71 16.10
C GLU A 87 -5.78 18.59 16.82
N GLN A 88 -5.81 18.11 18.08
CA GLN A 88 -4.58 17.95 18.87
C GLN A 88 -3.68 16.86 18.29
N ILE A 89 -4.26 15.73 17.85
CA ILE A 89 -3.49 14.68 17.19
C ILE A 89 -2.95 15.14 15.85
N ASN A 90 -3.74 15.82 15.04
CA ASN A 90 -3.27 16.33 13.76
C ASN A 90 -2.13 17.35 13.95
N SER A 91 -2.24 18.23 14.94
CA SER A 91 -1.19 19.18 15.28
C SER A 91 0.09 18.48 15.78
N TRP A 92 -0.06 17.46 16.60
CA TRP A 92 1.07 16.66 17.07
C TRP A 92 1.75 15.89 15.95
N VAL A 93 0.98 15.25 15.06
CA VAL A 93 1.50 14.56 13.86
C VAL A 93 2.25 15.57 12.99
N LEU A 94 1.65 16.74 12.74
CA LEU A 94 2.28 17.79 11.95
C LEU A 94 3.63 18.23 12.56
N SER A 95 3.70 18.48 13.87
CA SER A 95 4.94 18.89 14.54
C SER A 95 6.07 17.86 14.40
N ASN A 96 5.74 16.56 14.32
CA ASN A 96 6.71 15.50 14.11
C ASN A 96 7.17 15.38 12.64
N LEU A 97 6.31 15.74 11.68
CA LEU A 97 6.60 15.59 10.25
C LEU A 97 7.15 16.87 9.61
N GLU A 98 6.84 18.04 10.16
CA GLU A 98 7.17 19.34 9.55
C GLU A 98 8.66 19.43 9.16
N THR A 99 9.57 19.09 10.07
CA THR A 99 11.02 19.11 9.79
C THR A 99 11.49 18.07 8.78
N LEU A 100 10.68 17.04 8.51
CA LEU A 100 11.00 15.97 7.56
C LEU A 100 10.58 16.31 6.14
N ILE A 101 9.49 17.11 5.98
CA ILE A 101 8.84 17.35 4.70
C ILE A 101 8.86 18.82 4.25
N SER A 102 9.30 19.77 5.10
CA SER A 102 9.31 21.22 4.78
C SER A 102 10.15 21.58 3.57
N ASP A 103 11.23 20.85 3.29
CA ASP A 103 12.13 21.13 2.16
C ASP A 103 11.64 20.54 0.82
N ILE A 104 10.51 19.79 0.82
CA ILE A 104 9.98 19.20 -0.39
C ILE A 104 9.20 20.26 -1.15
N GLU A 105 9.57 20.49 -2.42
CA GLU A 105 8.99 21.52 -3.29
C GLU A 105 8.94 22.90 -2.63
N ASP A 106 10.03 23.29 -1.96
CA ASP A 106 10.16 24.60 -1.30
C ASP A 106 9.02 24.89 -0.31
N GLY A 107 8.45 23.85 0.32
CA GLY A 107 7.38 23.92 1.30
C GLY A 107 5.97 23.65 0.75
N GLU A 108 5.78 23.58 -0.54
CA GLU A 108 4.45 23.35 -1.14
C GLU A 108 3.86 21.98 -0.73
N PHE A 109 4.68 20.95 -0.63
CA PHE A 109 4.24 19.63 -0.17
C PHE A 109 3.71 19.68 1.28
N LEU A 110 4.38 20.42 2.16
CA LEU A 110 3.93 20.63 3.53
C LEU A 110 2.59 21.38 3.60
N GLU A 111 2.39 22.39 2.75
CA GLU A 111 1.12 23.12 2.72
C GLU A 111 -0.03 22.23 2.19
N ARG A 112 0.21 21.38 1.19
CA ARG A 112 -0.77 20.39 0.75
C ARG A 112 -1.09 19.36 1.83
N PHE A 113 -0.06 18.93 2.61
CA PHE A 113 -0.26 18.07 3.78
C PHE A 113 -1.17 18.74 4.83
N LYS A 114 -0.91 19.98 5.20
CA LYS A 114 -1.73 20.74 6.14
C LYS A 114 -3.18 20.87 5.65
N ASN A 115 -3.36 21.17 4.36
CA ASN A 115 -4.67 21.33 3.73
C ASN A 115 -5.47 20.01 3.69
N HIS A 116 -4.79 18.88 3.49
CA HIS A 116 -5.43 17.55 3.52
C HIS A 116 -6.12 17.29 4.87
N TYR A 117 -5.52 17.67 5.99
CA TYR A 117 -6.09 17.46 7.32
C TYR A 117 -7.06 18.55 7.78
N LYS A 118 -6.96 19.78 7.23
CA LYS A 118 -7.89 20.86 7.53
C LYS A 118 -9.21 20.75 6.80
N ASN A 119 -9.21 20.20 5.58
CA ASN A 119 -10.36 20.20 4.68
C ASN A 119 -10.74 18.78 4.26
N ASP A 120 -11.51 18.11 5.13
CA ASP A 120 -11.98 16.74 4.91
C ASP A 120 -13.17 16.62 3.94
N LYS A 121 -13.78 17.74 3.53
CA LYS A 121 -14.87 17.81 2.54
C LYS A 121 -14.42 17.90 1.09
N THR A 122 -13.10 17.95 0.84
CA THR A 122 -12.59 17.92 -0.52
C THR A 122 -12.19 16.51 -0.92
N HIS A 123 -12.36 16.16 -2.21
CA HIS A 123 -11.98 14.86 -2.74
C HIS A 123 -12.64 13.68 -2.00
N GLU A 124 -13.93 13.80 -1.69
CA GLU A 124 -14.68 12.80 -0.89
C GLU A 124 -14.59 11.40 -1.50
N LYS A 125 -14.68 11.29 -2.82
CA LYS A 125 -14.53 10.01 -3.55
C LYS A 125 -13.16 9.37 -3.34
N GLU A 126 -12.09 10.13 -3.53
CA GLU A 126 -10.72 9.64 -3.38
C GLU A 126 -10.41 9.26 -1.94
N ARG A 127 -10.91 10.03 -0.98
CA ARG A 127 -10.83 9.71 0.45
C ARG A 127 -11.59 8.44 0.79
N LEU A 128 -12.76 8.24 0.21
CA LEU A 128 -13.54 7.01 0.37
C LEU A 128 -12.78 5.82 -0.24
N ILE A 129 -12.19 5.97 -1.42
CA ILE A 129 -11.35 4.94 -2.06
C ILE A 129 -10.18 4.54 -1.14
N LEU A 130 -9.46 5.52 -0.56
CA LEU A 130 -8.36 5.25 0.36
C LEU A 130 -8.81 4.56 1.64
N LYS A 131 -9.96 4.95 2.18
CA LYS A 131 -10.60 4.29 3.34
C LYS A 131 -10.94 2.84 3.02
N ALA A 132 -11.68 2.60 1.93
CA ALA A 132 -12.06 1.28 1.47
C ALA A 132 -10.84 0.38 1.22
N ALA A 133 -9.80 0.92 0.56
CA ALA A 133 -8.55 0.20 0.32
C ALA A 133 -7.82 -0.16 1.61
N SER A 134 -7.79 0.77 2.58
CA SER A 134 -7.21 0.53 3.91
C SER A 134 -7.94 -0.58 4.66
N TYR A 135 -9.27 -0.55 4.60
CA TYR A 135 -10.14 -1.56 5.20
C TYR A 135 -9.91 -2.93 4.53
N LEU A 136 -9.96 -3.01 3.19
CA LEU A 136 -9.75 -4.27 2.46
C LEU A 136 -8.37 -4.89 2.69
N ALA A 137 -7.32 -4.06 2.81
CA ALA A 137 -5.99 -4.54 3.20
C ALA A 137 -5.99 -5.13 4.61
N THR A 138 -6.68 -4.50 5.55
CA THR A 138 -6.82 -4.99 6.93
C THR A 138 -7.68 -6.28 6.97
N ARG A 139 -8.77 -6.34 6.22
CA ARG A 139 -9.62 -7.53 6.09
C ARG A 139 -8.84 -8.72 5.50
N TRP A 140 -7.97 -8.46 4.53
CA TRP A 140 -7.10 -9.49 3.97
C TRP A 140 -6.13 -10.04 5.03
N GLU A 141 -5.50 -9.18 5.84
CA GLU A 141 -4.67 -9.60 6.98
C GLU A 141 -5.46 -10.38 8.02
N PHE A 142 -6.68 -9.92 8.32
CA PHE A 142 -7.56 -10.59 9.27
C PHE A 142 -7.87 -12.02 8.85
N SER A 143 -7.99 -12.30 7.54
CA SER A 143 -8.21 -13.66 7.06
C SER A 143 -7.10 -14.65 7.49
N ILE A 144 -5.86 -14.17 7.65
CA ILE A 144 -4.72 -14.95 8.15
C ILE A 144 -4.81 -15.10 9.68
N VAL A 145 -5.06 -13.98 10.38
CA VAL A 145 -5.18 -13.96 11.83
C VAL A 145 -6.33 -14.85 12.29
N TYR A 146 -7.46 -14.81 11.60
CA TYR A 146 -8.63 -15.63 11.91
C TYR A 146 -8.31 -17.13 11.93
N GLN A 147 -7.46 -17.63 11.00
CA GLN A 147 -7.11 -19.06 10.94
C GLN A 147 -6.35 -19.54 12.18
N THR A 148 -5.58 -18.65 12.81
CA THR A 148 -4.77 -18.99 14.00
C THR A 148 -5.43 -18.59 15.31
N SER A 149 -6.56 -17.89 15.28
CA SER A 149 -7.20 -17.28 16.44
C SER A 149 -8.56 -17.89 16.78
N GLN A 150 -8.98 -18.97 16.13
CA GLN A 150 -10.32 -19.58 16.29
C GLN A 150 -10.62 -20.06 17.72
N PHE A 151 -9.62 -20.20 18.57
CA PHE A 151 -9.77 -20.55 19.96
C PHE A 151 -10.07 -19.37 20.89
N LEU A 152 -9.98 -18.13 20.39
CA LEU A 152 -10.30 -16.91 21.15
C LEU A 152 -11.80 -16.67 21.15
N SER A 153 -12.34 -16.32 22.29
CA SER A 153 -13.80 -16.21 22.51
C SER A 153 -14.47 -15.07 21.73
N ASP A 154 -13.71 -14.05 21.34
CA ASP A 154 -14.20 -12.84 20.68
C ASP A 154 -13.96 -12.84 19.16
N ILE A 155 -13.28 -13.85 18.60
CA ILE A 155 -12.84 -13.84 17.21
C ILE A 155 -13.99 -13.86 16.20
N ASP A 156 -15.08 -14.55 16.51
CA ASP A 156 -16.27 -14.61 15.63
C ASP A 156 -17.05 -13.29 15.66
N GLU A 157 -17.11 -12.61 16.81
CA GLU A 157 -17.67 -11.25 16.90
C GLU A 157 -16.82 -10.26 16.06
N LEU A 158 -15.51 -10.35 16.17
CA LEU A 158 -14.61 -9.53 15.35
C LEU A 158 -14.78 -9.81 13.87
N LYS A 159 -14.95 -11.10 13.49
CA LYS A 159 -15.23 -11.48 12.10
C LYS A 159 -16.50 -10.83 11.59
N ALA A 160 -17.58 -10.91 12.37
CA ALA A 160 -18.85 -10.30 11.99
C ALA A 160 -18.72 -8.78 11.78
N LYS A 161 -18.02 -8.07 12.67
CA LYS A 161 -17.74 -6.63 12.55
C LYS A 161 -16.93 -6.31 11.30
N VAL A 162 -15.91 -7.11 11.00
CA VAL A 162 -15.07 -6.94 9.79
C VAL A 162 -15.91 -7.22 8.52
N GLU A 163 -16.86 -8.12 8.54
CA GLU A 163 -17.73 -8.38 7.38
C GLU A 163 -18.77 -7.28 7.21
N GLU A 164 -19.37 -6.79 8.29
CA GLU A 164 -20.35 -5.70 8.30
C GLU A 164 -19.76 -4.37 7.80
N GLU A 165 -18.54 -4.00 8.22
CA GLU A 165 -17.88 -2.77 7.78
C GLU A 165 -17.70 -2.71 6.25
N MET A 166 -17.71 -3.86 5.55
CA MET A 166 -17.62 -3.89 4.07
C MET A 166 -18.80 -3.18 3.41
N GLU A 167 -19.97 -3.22 4.04
CA GLU A 167 -21.21 -2.64 3.49
C GLU A 167 -21.09 -1.12 3.32
N ASP A 168 -20.32 -0.46 4.19
CA ASP A 168 -20.07 0.98 4.13
C ASP A 168 -19.39 1.43 2.83
N TYR A 169 -18.78 0.49 2.07
CA TYR A 169 -18.01 0.78 0.87
C TYR A 169 -18.64 0.23 -0.41
N TYR A 170 -19.82 -0.37 -0.35
CA TYR A 170 -20.47 -0.99 -1.53
C TYR A 170 -20.93 0.01 -2.60
N GLU A 171 -20.92 1.30 -2.34
CA GLU A 171 -21.12 2.30 -3.38
C GLU A 171 -19.98 2.29 -4.43
N LEU A 172 -18.76 1.90 -4.05
CA LEU A 172 -17.62 1.78 -4.95
C LEU A 172 -17.71 0.50 -5.80
N ILE A 173 -17.66 0.66 -7.12
CA ILE A 173 -17.72 -0.46 -8.09
C ILE A 173 -16.56 -1.43 -7.86
N GLY A 174 -15.36 -0.91 -7.62
CA GLY A 174 -14.17 -1.71 -7.37
C GLY A 174 -14.30 -2.58 -6.13
N VAL A 175 -14.89 -2.05 -5.04
CA VAL A 175 -15.15 -2.80 -3.80
C VAL A 175 -16.12 -3.94 -4.04
N ARG A 176 -17.25 -3.69 -4.73
CA ARG A 176 -18.21 -4.76 -5.09
C ARG A 176 -17.55 -5.89 -5.87
N LYS A 177 -16.70 -5.56 -6.85
CA LYS A 177 -15.99 -6.57 -7.65
C LYS A 177 -15.02 -7.42 -6.82
N ILE A 178 -14.37 -6.81 -5.82
CA ILE A 178 -13.50 -7.52 -4.88
C ILE A 178 -14.33 -8.40 -3.94
N ALA A 179 -15.39 -7.85 -3.36
CA ALA A 179 -16.28 -8.56 -2.44
C ALA A 179 -16.94 -9.79 -3.08
N MET A 180 -17.33 -9.68 -4.35
CA MET A 180 -17.92 -10.79 -5.12
C MET A 180 -16.89 -11.81 -5.61
N ASN A 181 -15.66 -11.76 -5.13
CA ASN A 181 -14.56 -12.64 -5.50
C ASN A 181 -14.31 -12.75 -7.03
N GLN A 182 -14.46 -11.62 -7.73
CA GLN A 182 -14.21 -11.51 -9.17
C GLN A 182 -12.70 -11.36 -9.46
N LYS A 183 -12.37 -11.08 -10.73
CA LYS A 183 -10.99 -10.94 -11.20
C LYS A 183 -10.11 -10.05 -10.32
N LEU A 184 -10.64 -8.91 -9.86
CA LEU A 184 -9.90 -7.99 -9.00
C LEU A 184 -9.50 -8.61 -7.66
N ALA A 185 -10.33 -9.46 -7.07
CA ALA A 185 -10.00 -10.14 -5.81
C ALA A 185 -8.75 -11.01 -5.96
N ARG A 186 -8.54 -11.63 -7.12
CA ARG A 186 -7.34 -12.43 -7.41
C ARG A 186 -6.09 -11.57 -7.52
N LEU A 187 -6.17 -10.37 -8.11
CA LEU A 187 -5.05 -9.44 -8.16
C LEU A 187 -4.68 -8.92 -6.77
N VAL A 188 -5.70 -8.62 -5.95
CA VAL A 188 -5.52 -8.22 -4.55
C VAL A 188 -4.85 -9.35 -3.76
N ASP A 189 -5.31 -10.60 -3.91
CA ASP A 189 -4.71 -11.75 -3.24
C ASP A 189 -3.27 -12.00 -3.71
N LEU A 190 -3.03 -11.95 -5.01
CA LEU A 190 -1.71 -12.17 -5.59
C LEU A 190 -0.69 -11.15 -5.07
N SER A 191 -1.05 -9.87 -5.06
CA SER A 191 -0.19 -8.81 -4.51
C SER A 191 0.01 -8.94 -3.01
N GLY A 192 -1.04 -9.32 -2.27
CA GLY A 192 -0.94 -9.54 -0.82
C GLY A 192 0.07 -10.61 -0.42
N ARG A 193 0.29 -11.63 -1.28
CA ARG A 193 1.25 -12.71 -1.03
C ARG A 193 2.71 -12.26 -1.03
N LEU A 194 3.03 -11.14 -1.67
CA LEU A 194 4.39 -10.59 -1.68
C LEU A 194 4.92 -10.21 -0.28
N ARG A 195 4.03 -10.07 0.72
CA ARG A 195 4.44 -9.89 2.12
C ARG A 195 5.10 -11.11 2.75
N PHE A 196 4.90 -12.30 2.19
CA PHE A 196 5.53 -13.54 2.67
C PHE A 196 6.92 -13.76 2.08
N GLN A 197 7.27 -13.01 1.03
CA GLN A 197 8.56 -13.11 0.36
C GLN A 197 9.51 -12.07 0.96
N LYS A 198 10.60 -12.56 1.54
CA LYS A 198 11.64 -11.70 2.12
C LYS A 198 12.70 -11.39 1.07
N ARG A 199 13.02 -10.12 0.92
CA ARG A 199 14.15 -9.69 0.09
C ARG A 199 15.48 -9.97 0.77
N TRP A 200 16.52 -10.16 -0.03
CA TRP A 200 17.87 -10.35 0.48
C TRP A 200 18.02 -11.56 1.39
N ALA A 201 17.40 -12.69 1.03
CA ALA A 201 17.40 -13.92 1.81
C ALA A 201 18.79 -14.40 2.27
N GLN A 202 19.86 -13.97 1.60
CA GLN A 202 21.25 -14.30 1.95
C GLN A 202 21.93 -13.28 2.87
N THR A 203 21.31 -12.14 3.15
CA THR A 203 21.90 -11.08 3.97
C THR A 203 20.98 -10.75 5.13
N PRO A 204 21.33 -11.10 6.38
CA PRO A 204 20.53 -10.74 7.55
C PRO A 204 20.31 -9.23 7.64
N ARG A 205 19.08 -8.79 7.83
CA ARG A 205 18.68 -7.40 7.99
C ARG A 205 17.65 -7.26 9.11
N ILE A 206 17.65 -6.14 9.80
CA ILE A 206 16.68 -5.81 10.83
C ILE A 206 16.13 -4.41 10.55
N PRO A 207 14.82 -4.29 10.32
CA PRO A 207 13.84 -5.36 10.09
C PRO A 207 14.08 -6.08 8.75
N GLU A 208 13.57 -7.31 8.63
CA GLU A 208 13.57 -8.03 7.35
C GLU A 208 12.50 -7.46 6.42
N PRO A 209 12.86 -6.80 5.31
CA PRO A 209 11.85 -6.23 4.42
C PRO A 209 11.23 -7.32 3.55
N ALA A 210 9.91 -7.31 3.45
CA ALA A 210 9.19 -8.08 2.45
C ALA A 210 9.24 -7.39 1.07
N VAL A 211 9.03 -8.16 0.00
CA VAL A 211 8.94 -7.63 -1.36
C VAL A 211 7.84 -6.56 -1.43
N LEU A 212 6.68 -6.82 -0.82
CA LEU A 212 5.55 -5.89 -0.83
C LEU A 212 5.91 -4.52 -0.24
N GLY A 213 6.53 -4.50 0.94
CA GLY A 213 6.96 -3.25 1.58
C GLY A 213 8.06 -2.53 0.81
N HIS A 214 8.99 -3.28 0.20
CA HIS A 214 9.99 -2.70 -0.68
C HIS A 214 9.36 -1.95 -1.87
N MET A 215 8.37 -2.53 -2.54
CA MET A 215 7.66 -1.89 -3.65
C MET A 215 7.11 -0.51 -3.25
N LEU A 216 6.53 -0.38 -2.06
CA LEU A 216 6.05 0.92 -1.57
C LEU A 216 7.18 1.92 -1.33
N VAL A 217 8.29 1.49 -0.73
CA VAL A 217 9.44 2.38 -0.52
C VAL A 217 9.94 2.93 -1.84
N VAL A 218 10.10 2.06 -2.85
CA VAL A 218 10.53 2.48 -4.21
C VAL A 218 9.52 3.43 -4.83
N ALA A 219 8.21 3.16 -4.68
CA ALA A 219 7.15 4.03 -5.21
C ALA A 219 7.16 5.42 -4.57
N ILE A 220 7.29 5.51 -3.24
CA ILE A 220 7.35 6.80 -2.52
C ILE A 220 8.61 7.58 -2.93
N LEU A 221 9.76 6.92 -3.02
CA LEU A 221 11.00 7.58 -3.46
C LEU A 221 10.89 8.06 -4.90
N SER A 222 10.29 7.25 -5.79
CA SER A 222 10.01 7.62 -7.18
C SER A 222 9.08 8.83 -7.28
N TYR A 223 8.05 8.89 -6.44
CA TYR A 223 7.15 10.04 -6.35
C TYR A 223 7.90 11.31 -5.96
N PHE A 224 8.66 11.30 -4.88
CA PHE A 224 9.42 12.47 -4.44
C PHE A 224 10.51 12.90 -5.45
N TYR A 225 11.15 11.92 -6.11
CA TYR A 225 12.09 12.24 -7.18
C TYR A 225 11.38 12.92 -8.37
N SER A 226 10.18 12.45 -8.71
CA SER A 226 9.37 13.03 -9.79
C SER A 226 8.90 14.45 -9.45
N LEU A 227 8.54 14.73 -8.20
CA LEU A 227 8.25 16.09 -7.71
C LEU A 227 9.48 16.99 -7.89
N LYS A 228 10.66 16.53 -7.45
CA LYS A 228 11.91 17.27 -7.61
C LYS A 228 12.24 17.56 -9.08
N ALA A 229 11.95 16.63 -9.97
CA ALA A 229 12.14 16.77 -11.41
C ALA A 229 11.04 17.62 -12.08
N LYS A 230 10.08 18.16 -11.32
CA LYS A 230 8.92 18.91 -11.81
C LYS A 230 8.14 18.15 -12.90
N ALA A 231 7.96 16.85 -12.70
CA ALA A 231 7.26 16.00 -13.64
C ALA A 231 5.77 16.40 -13.75
N CYS A 232 5.19 16.27 -14.94
CA CYS A 232 3.76 16.51 -15.11
C CYS A 232 2.93 15.43 -14.36
N LYS A 233 1.66 15.74 -14.06
CA LYS A 233 0.75 14.87 -13.31
C LYS A 233 0.70 13.44 -13.83
N LYS A 234 0.64 13.23 -15.16
CA LYS A 234 0.60 11.88 -15.73
C LYS A 234 1.91 11.11 -15.53
N ARG A 235 3.04 11.80 -15.57
CA ARG A 235 4.35 11.19 -15.29
C ARG A 235 4.51 10.85 -13.80
N LEU A 236 4.01 11.71 -12.89
CA LEU A 236 3.96 11.41 -11.45
C LEU A 236 3.17 10.12 -11.20
N GLU A 237 1.97 10.01 -11.76
CA GLU A 237 1.12 8.83 -11.68
C GLU A 237 1.85 7.58 -12.21
N ASN A 238 2.36 7.65 -13.44
CA ASN A 238 3.03 6.51 -14.07
C ASN A 238 4.27 6.07 -13.27
N ASN A 239 5.15 7.01 -12.88
CA ASN A 239 6.36 6.68 -12.14
C ASN A 239 6.05 6.03 -10.78
N PHE A 240 5.01 6.52 -10.09
CA PHE A 240 4.60 5.93 -8.81
C PHE A 240 4.08 4.50 -8.99
N PHE A 241 3.18 4.28 -9.95
CA PHE A 241 2.59 2.95 -10.12
C PHE A 241 3.52 1.96 -10.81
N CYS A 242 4.36 2.37 -11.77
CA CYS A 242 5.44 1.50 -12.27
C CYS A 242 6.33 1.03 -11.12
N ALA A 243 6.73 1.95 -10.22
CA ALA A 243 7.52 1.61 -9.06
C ALA A 243 6.76 0.76 -8.03
N LEU A 244 5.43 0.94 -7.91
CA LEU A 244 4.60 0.15 -7.00
C LEU A 244 4.36 -1.28 -7.50
N PHE A 245 4.34 -1.51 -8.82
CA PHE A 245 4.02 -2.81 -9.40
C PHE A 245 5.24 -3.57 -9.95
N HIS A 246 6.44 -2.98 -9.94
CA HIS A 246 7.63 -3.52 -10.63
C HIS A 246 8.01 -4.96 -10.23
N ASP A 247 7.77 -5.35 -8.99
CA ASP A 247 8.04 -6.71 -8.48
C ASP A 247 6.75 -7.57 -8.36
N LEU A 248 5.60 -7.11 -8.92
CA LEU A 248 4.38 -7.92 -8.88
C LEU A 248 4.56 -9.31 -9.53
N PRO A 249 5.32 -9.47 -10.63
CA PRO A 249 5.61 -10.78 -11.21
C PRO A 249 6.30 -11.75 -10.25
N GLU A 250 7.06 -11.26 -9.27
CA GLU A 250 7.70 -12.08 -8.25
C GLU A 250 6.70 -12.86 -7.37
N SER A 251 5.43 -12.43 -7.35
CA SER A 251 4.36 -13.22 -6.72
C SER A 251 4.17 -14.61 -7.35
N LEU A 252 4.68 -14.81 -8.57
CA LEU A 252 4.62 -16.05 -9.35
C LEU A 252 5.96 -16.79 -9.42
N THR A 253 7.08 -16.08 -9.44
CA THR A 253 8.43 -16.63 -9.62
C THR A 253 9.27 -16.66 -8.35
N ARG A 254 8.86 -15.91 -7.33
CA ARG A 254 9.65 -15.50 -6.16
C ARG A 254 10.82 -14.58 -6.53
N ASP A 255 11.35 -13.87 -5.53
CA ASP A 255 12.53 -13.00 -5.69
C ASP A 255 13.76 -13.85 -6.02
N ILE A 256 14.22 -13.80 -7.28
CA ILE A 256 15.45 -14.44 -7.71
C ILE A 256 16.57 -13.40 -7.60
N ILE A 257 17.48 -13.63 -6.66
CA ILE A 257 18.56 -12.68 -6.35
C ILE A 257 19.53 -12.45 -7.52
N SER A 258 20.00 -11.21 -7.66
CA SER A 258 20.90 -10.80 -8.75
C SER A 258 22.13 -11.71 -8.94
N PRO A 259 22.84 -12.22 -7.90
CA PRO A 259 23.94 -13.15 -8.09
C PRO A 259 23.56 -14.43 -8.84
N VAL A 260 22.32 -14.90 -8.70
CA VAL A 260 21.81 -16.06 -9.44
C VAL A 260 21.45 -15.65 -10.87
N LYS A 261 20.71 -14.54 -11.04
CA LYS A 261 20.30 -14.04 -12.36
C LYS A 261 21.52 -13.83 -13.30
N TYR A 262 22.61 -13.31 -12.76
CA TYR A 262 23.83 -12.96 -13.53
C TYR A 262 24.98 -13.94 -13.36
N GLY A 263 24.84 -14.97 -12.53
CA GLY A 263 25.89 -15.98 -12.30
C GLY A 263 26.10 -16.94 -13.45
N VAL A 264 25.09 -17.11 -14.30
CA VAL A 264 25.16 -17.97 -15.49
C VAL A 264 24.78 -17.16 -16.72
N LYS A 265 25.60 -17.23 -17.76
CA LYS A 265 25.36 -16.50 -19.01
C LYS A 265 24.04 -16.98 -19.65
N GLY A 266 23.17 -16.04 -20.00
CA GLY A 266 21.87 -16.30 -20.62
C GLY A 266 20.73 -16.67 -19.65
N LEU A 267 21.03 -16.80 -18.34
CA LEU A 267 19.99 -17.17 -17.36
C LEU A 267 18.99 -16.02 -17.13
N ASN A 268 19.47 -14.78 -17.10
CA ASN A 268 18.60 -13.62 -16.92
C ASN A 268 17.56 -13.50 -18.04
N GLU A 269 17.96 -13.75 -19.28
CA GLU A 269 17.08 -13.73 -20.45
C GLU A 269 16.00 -14.81 -20.35
N ILE A 270 16.36 -16.02 -19.96
CA ILE A 270 15.41 -17.13 -19.76
C ILE A 270 14.41 -16.79 -18.63
N ILE A 271 14.89 -16.21 -17.53
CA ILE A 271 14.02 -15.78 -16.41
C ILE A 271 13.05 -14.71 -16.89
N SER A 272 13.52 -13.70 -17.61
CA SER A 272 12.68 -12.61 -18.11
C SER A 272 11.63 -13.09 -19.11
N GLU A 273 11.97 -13.98 -20.04
CA GLU A 273 11.01 -14.60 -20.96
C GLU A 273 9.93 -15.40 -20.21
N TYR A 274 10.34 -16.12 -19.16
CA TYR A 274 9.41 -16.90 -18.35
C TYR A 274 8.49 -15.98 -17.52
N GLU A 275 9.02 -14.91 -16.94
CA GLU A 275 8.25 -13.90 -16.21
C GLU A 275 7.22 -13.24 -17.12
N MET A 276 7.60 -12.80 -18.32
CA MET A 276 6.64 -12.23 -19.29
C MET A 276 5.52 -13.20 -19.65
N ARG A 277 5.84 -14.46 -19.89
CA ARG A 277 4.81 -15.48 -20.16
C ARG A 277 3.85 -15.64 -18.97
N LEU A 278 4.37 -15.64 -17.74
CA LEU A 278 3.52 -15.74 -16.54
C LEU A 278 2.65 -14.49 -16.33
N ILE A 279 3.15 -13.30 -16.68
CA ILE A 279 2.36 -12.06 -16.68
C ILE A 279 1.14 -12.24 -17.60
N ASP A 280 1.38 -12.70 -18.85
CA ASP A 280 0.33 -12.89 -19.84
C ASP A 280 -0.70 -13.97 -19.43
N GLU A 281 -0.23 -15.06 -18.82
CA GLU A 281 -1.09 -16.20 -18.46
C GLU A 281 -1.77 -16.04 -17.10
N ARG A 282 -1.17 -15.32 -16.14
CA ARG A 282 -1.57 -15.38 -14.73
C ARG A 282 -1.91 -14.01 -14.10
N ILE A 283 -1.52 -12.89 -14.71
CA ILE A 283 -1.82 -11.54 -14.22
C ILE A 283 -2.82 -10.85 -15.15
N LEU A 284 -2.48 -10.67 -16.42
CA LEU A 284 -3.28 -9.91 -17.38
C LEU A 284 -4.72 -10.43 -17.59
N PRO A 285 -5.02 -11.74 -17.49
CA PRO A 285 -6.41 -12.24 -17.57
C PRO A 285 -7.31 -11.75 -16.44
N PHE A 286 -6.75 -11.34 -15.30
CA PHE A 286 -7.49 -10.79 -14.16
C PHE A 286 -7.62 -9.28 -14.19
N VAL A 287 -6.85 -8.60 -15.03
CA VAL A 287 -6.94 -7.15 -15.21
C VAL A 287 -8.22 -6.82 -16.00
N PRO A 288 -9.06 -5.87 -15.54
CA PRO A 288 -10.21 -5.40 -16.31
C PRO A 288 -9.80 -4.85 -17.66
N GLU A 289 -10.54 -5.22 -18.73
CA GLU A 289 -10.18 -4.87 -20.11
C GLU A 289 -9.94 -3.38 -20.32
N LYS A 290 -10.77 -2.53 -19.68
CA LYS A 290 -10.67 -1.07 -19.81
C LYS A 290 -9.34 -0.44 -19.35
N ILE A 291 -8.54 -1.16 -18.57
CA ILE A 291 -7.26 -0.68 -18.02
C ILE A 291 -6.09 -1.59 -18.41
N LYS A 292 -6.32 -2.59 -19.24
CA LYS A 292 -5.34 -3.63 -19.53
C LYS A 292 -4.07 -3.08 -20.20
N ASP A 293 -4.24 -2.22 -21.20
CA ASP A 293 -3.11 -1.59 -21.91
C ASP A 293 -2.30 -0.69 -20.96
N GLU A 294 -3.00 0.14 -20.16
CA GLU A 294 -2.34 0.98 -19.16
C GLU A 294 -1.60 0.13 -18.11
N PHE A 295 -2.21 -0.95 -17.66
CA PHE A 295 -1.60 -1.82 -16.65
C PHE A 295 -0.41 -2.62 -17.21
N SER A 296 -0.48 -3.07 -18.48
CA SER A 296 0.66 -3.69 -19.17
C SER A 296 1.84 -2.72 -19.33
N TYR A 297 1.58 -1.43 -19.48
CA TYR A 297 2.63 -0.41 -19.51
C TYR A 297 3.27 -0.17 -18.13
N ILE A 298 2.51 -0.36 -17.06
CA ILE A 298 2.95 -0.15 -15.68
C ILE A 298 3.81 -1.32 -15.18
N LEU A 299 3.52 -2.56 -15.63
CA LEU A 299 4.29 -3.77 -15.35
C LEU A 299 5.59 -3.84 -16.15
#